data_eb53412c8bbf3c102ad81b44743e9cc2
#
_entry.id   eb53412c8bbf3c102ad81b44743e9cc2
#
_cell.length_a   1.000
_cell.length_b   1.000
_cell.length_c   1.000
_cell.angle_alpha   90.00
_cell.angle_beta   90.00
_cell.angle_gamma   90.00
#
_symmetry.space_group_name_H-M   'P 1'
#
loop_
_entity.id
_entity.type
_entity.pdbx_description
1 polymer ?
#
loop_
_entity_poly.entity_id
_entity_poly.type
_entity_poly.pdbx_seq_one_letter_code
_entity_poly.pdbx_strand_id
1 'polypeptide(L)'
;RNASKTLNILNEMSGVNRTVNVTQNEISNQIIICGQDMILDLLANRLNQCVEENVFRSYKGSYNGLYAMYQGEVNVATAHLWHGKTNSYNIRYISSMLPGTDVIVLHLLKRKQGFYVKKGNPKRIQSFEDLKRADVTIVNREPGSGVRVLVDEKLRQAGIFTQEVNGYQKV
;
A
#
# COMPACT_ATOMS: atom_id res chain seq x y z
N ARG A 1 23.76 4.99 3.69
CA ARG A 1 23.51 4.29 4.99
C ARG A 1 22.15 3.60 5.07
N ASN A 2 21.14 4.02 4.30
CA ASN A 2 19.78 3.44 4.37
C ASN A 2 19.56 2.26 3.43
N ALA A 3 20.20 2.21 2.26
CA ALA A 3 20.00 1.13 1.28
C ALA A 3 20.45 -0.25 1.79
N SER A 4 21.54 -0.32 2.55
CA SER A 4 21.99 -1.58 3.16
C SER A 4 21.00 -2.12 4.22
N LYS A 5 20.28 -1.23 4.90
CA LYS A 5 19.25 -1.61 5.88
C LYS A 5 18.01 -2.19 5.20
N THR A 6 17.61 -1.64 4.06
CA THR A 6 16.44 -2.11 3.28
C THR A 6 16.73 -3.47 2.65
N LEU A 7 17.95 -3.69 2.17
CA LEU A 7 18.37 -4.98 1.62
C LEU A 7 18.40 -6.08 2.70
N ASN A 8 18.85 -5.76 3.92
CA ASN A 8 18.81 -6.70 5.04
C ASN A 8 17.37 -7.10 5.42
N ILE A 9 16.43 -6.15 5.42
CA ILE A 9 15.02 -6.42 5.70
C ILE A 9 14.40 -7.31 4.62
N LEU A 10 14.72 -7.09 3.35
CA LEU A 10 14.25 -7.92 2.23
C LEU A 10 14.83 -9.34 2.30
N ASN A 11 16.09 -9.50 2.71
CA ASN A 11 16.74 -10.79 2.87
C ASN A 11 16.18 -11.57 4.09
N GLU A 12 15.87 -10.89 5.18
CA GLU A 12 15.22 -11.51 6.35
C GLU A 12 13.81 -12.03 6.03
N MET A 13 13.04 -11.29 5.21
CA MET A 13 11.69 -11.69 4.80
C MET A 13 11.69 -12.85 3.79
N SER A 14 12.76 -13.05 3.04
CA SER A 14 12.86 -14.14 2.06
C SER A 14 13.50 -15.43 2.60
N GLY A 15 13.91 -15.47 3.87
CA GLY A 15 14.55 -16.62 4.50
C GLY A 15 15.93 -16.97 3.92
N VAL A 16 16.52 -16.08 3.13
CA VAL A 16 17.84 -16.24 2.53
C VAL A 16 18.81 -15.34 3.26
N ASN A 17 19.55 -15.90 4.23
CA ASN A 17 20.67 -15.24 4.89
C ASN A 17 21.84 -15.06 3.90
N ARG A 18 21.78 -14.07 3.04
CA ARG A 18 22.92 -13.54 2.29
C ARG A 18 23.19 -12.13 2.76
N THR A 19 24.25 -11.97 3.57
CA THR A 19 24.83 -10.64 3.83
C THR A 19 25.50 -10.19 2.53
N VAL A 20 24.79 -9.39 1.75
CA VAL A 20 25.35 -8.75 0.55
C VAL A 20 25.89 -7.40 0.98
N ASN A 21 27.22 -7.26 0.99
CA ASN A 21 27.87 -5.95 1.08
C ASN A 21 27.71 -5.26 -0.29
N VAL A 22 26.61 -4.51 -0.45
CA VAL A 22 26.32 -3.76 -1.68
C VAL A 22 27.13 -2.48 -1.66
N THR A 23 28.05 -2.33 -2.60
CA THR A 23 28.76 -1.07 -2.82
C THR A 23 27.83 -0.03 -3.45
N GLN A 24 28.12 1.26 -3.29
CA GLN A 24 27.27 2.35 -3.84
C GLN A 24 27.04 2.25 -5.37
N ASN A 25 27.96 1.60 -6.11
CA ASN A 25 27.81 1.38 -7.56
C ASN A 25 26.80 0.27 -7.91
N GLU A 26 26.55 -0.69 -7.02
CA GLU A 26 25.57 -1.77 -7.24
C GLU A 26 24.13 -1.29 -7.00
N ILE A 27 23.94 -0.22 -6.22
CA ILE A 27 22.63 0.38 -5.94
C ILE A 27 22.09 1.15 -7.16
N SER A 28 22.96 1.64 -8.04
CA SER A 28 22.56 2.40 -9.23
C SER A 28 21.92 1.54 -10.35
N ASN A 29 22.01 0.20 -10.26
CA ASN A 29 21.52 -0.72 -11.28
C ASN A 29 20.35 -1.59 -10.79
N GLN A 30 19.48 -1.01 -9.93
CA GLN A 30 18.35 -1.73 -9.35
C GLN A 30 17.06 -0.91 -9.49
N ILE A 31 15.96 -1.61 -9.85
CA ILE A 31 14.61 -1.07 -9.87
C ILE A 31 13.81 -1.77 -8.78
N ILE A 32 13.32 -1.02 -7.80
CA ILE A 32 12.49 -1.56 -6.72
C ILE A 32 11.04 -1.15 -6.94
N ILE A 33 10.16 -2.14 -7.16
CA ILE A 33 8.72 -1.96 -7.36
C ILE A 33 7.98 -2.28 -6.07
N CYS A 34 7.34 -1.27 -5.49
CA CYS A 34 6.62 -1.36 -4.23
C CYS A 34 5.11 -1.46 -4.42
N GLY A 35 4.49 -2.39 -3.71
CA GLY A 35 3.04 -2.60 -3.68
C GLY A 35 2.65 -4.04 -3.39
N GLN A 36 1.37 -4.28 -3.13
CA GLN A 36 0.84 -5.59 -2.70
C GLN A 36 0.02 -6.30 -3.79
N ASP A 37 -0.06 -5.76 -5.02
CA ASP A 37 -0.81 -6.37 -6.11
C ASP A 37 0.00 -7.45 -6.82
N MET A 38 -0.61 -8.61 -7.07
CA MET A 38 0.03 -9.73 -7.78
C MET A 38 0.46 -9.37 -9.22
N ILE A 39 -0.21 -8.42 -9.87
CA ILE A 39 0.17 -7.96 -11.20
C ILE A 39 1.60 -7.37 -11.23
N LEU A 40 2.06 -6.85 -10.10
CA LEU A 40 3.40 -6.30 -9.98
C LEU A 40 4.49 -7.38 -10.00
N ASP A 41 4.16 -8.60 -9.60
CA ASP A 41 5.09 -9.74 -9.70
C ASP A 41 5.28 -10.13 -11.18
N LEU A 42 4.18 -10.13 -11.94
CA LEU A 42 4.26 -10.33 -13.40
C LEU A 42 5.03 -9.20 -14.09
N LEU A 43 4.78 -7.94 -13.68
CA LEU A 43 5.50 -6.79 -14.19
C LEU A 43 7.00 -6.88 -13.89
N ALA A 44 7.37 -7.19 -12.64
CA ALA A 44 8.77 -7.32 -12.25
C ALA A 44 9.46 -8.45 -13.02
N ASN A 45 8.81 -9.60 -13.16
CA ASN A 45 9.34 -10.72 -13.95
C ASN A 45 9.53 -10.33 -15.43
N ARG A 46 8.56 -9.58 -16.00
CA ARG A 46 8.67 -9.13 -17.39
C ARG A 46 9.78 -8.10 -17.57
N LEU A 47 9.91 -7.16 -16.66
CA LEU A 47 10.99 -6.16 -16.71
C LEU A 47 12.35 -6.82 -16.60
N ASN A 48 12.57 -7.77 -15.70
CA ASN A 48 13.82 -8.53 -15.60
C ASN A 48 14.26 -9.24 -16.90
N GLN A 49 13.31 -9.42 -17.84
CA GLN A 49 13.61 -9.99 -19.17
C GLN A 49 13.92 -8.92 -20.23
N CYS A 50 13.62 -7.65 -19.95
CA CYS A 50 13.63 -6.57 -20.94
C CYS A 50 14.62 -5.46 -20.62
N VAL A 51 15.06 -5.34 -19.37
CA VAL A 51 16.00 -4.31 -18.92
C VAL A 51 17.26 -4.95 -18.34
N GLU A 52 18.36 -4.19 -18.32
CA GLU A 52 19.64 -4.66 -17.77
C GLU A 52 19.68 -4.57 -16.24
N GLU A 53 18.82 -3.73 -15.65
CA GLU A 53 18.71 -3.54 -14.22
C GLU A 53 18.04 -4.73 -13.53
N ASN A 54 18.49 -5.05 -12.32
CA ASN A 54 17.80 -6.04 -11.48
C ASN A 54 16.52 -5.46 -10.90
N VAL A 55 15.39 -6.11 -11.14
CA VAL A 55 14.07 -5.66 -10.65
C VAL A 55 13.68 -6.45 -9.42
N PHE A 56 13.47 -5.75 -8.32
CA PHE A 56 13.07 -6.31 -7.03
C PHE A 56 11.66 -5.88 -6.63
N ARG A 57 11.04 -6.66 -5.74
CA ARG A 57 9.73 -6.36 -5.18
C ARG A 57 9.83 -5.94 -3.72
N SER A 58 8.99 -4.96 -3.33
CA SER A 58 8.76 -4.54 -1.95
C SER A 58 7.26 -4.54 -1.67
N TYR A 59 6.82 -5.19 -0.60
CA TYR A 59 5.40 -5.45 -0.31
C TYR A 59 4.86 -4.51 0.76
N LYS A 60 4.95 -3.19 0.54
CA LYS A 60 4.38 -2.18 1.43
C LYS A 60 3.00 -1.73 0.93
N GLY A 61 2.12 -1.32 1.84
CA GLY A 61 0.84 -0.69 1.50
C GLY A 61 1.02 0.69 0.87
N SER A 62 -0.07 1.23 0.31
CA SER A 62 -0.04 2.44 -0.52
C SER A 62 0.62 3.65 0.13
N TYR A 63 0.28 3.95 1.39
CA TYR A 63 0.85 5.09 2.11
C TYR A 63 2.34 4.87 2.39
N ASN A 64 2.67 3.69 2.91
CA ASN A 64 4.05 3.33 3.23
C ASN A 64 4.92 3.21 1.96
N GLY A 65 4.32 2.84 0.82
CA GLY A 65 4.99 2.83 -0.48
C GLY A 65 5.36 4.23 -0.97
N LEU A 66 4.44 5.20 -0.87
CA LEU A 66 4.75 6.60 -1.19
C LEU A 66 5.81 7.18 -0.25
N TYR A 67 5.73 6.85 1.05
CA TYR A 67 6.75 7.27 2.00
C TYR A 67 8.13 6.69 1.66
N ALA A 68 8.20 5.41 1.32
CA ALA A 68 9.43 4.76 0.88
C ALA A 68 9.99 5.40 -0.42
N MET A 69 9.12 5.83 -1.33
CA MET A 69 9.51 6.57 -2.53
C MET A 69 10.12 7.94 -2.17
N TYR A 70 9.52 8.66 -1.23
CA TYR A 70 10.08 9.93 -0.73
C TYR A 70 11.47 9.74 -0.09
N GLN A 71 11.69 8.62 0.60
CA GLN A 71 12.99 8.28 1.18
C GLN A 71 14.02 7.77 0.15
N GLY A 72 13.64 7.64 -1.13
CA GLY A 72 14.50 7.07 -2.17
C GLY A 72 14.74 5.55 -2.05
N GLU A 73 13.92 4.86 -1.26
CA GLU A 73 14.03 3.40 -1.05
C GLU A 73 13.43 2.60 -2.21
N VAL A 74 12.53 3.18 -2.99
CA VAL A 74 11.85 2.52 -4.12
C VAL A 74 11.73 3.46 -5.32
N ASN A 75 11.79 2.88 -6.54
CA ASN A 75 11.69 3.62 -7.79
C ASN A 75 10.24 3.69 -8.29
N VAL A 76 9.44 2.66 -8.02
CA VAL A 76 8.03 2.57 -8.41
C VAL A 76 7.21 2.24 -7.18
N ALA A 77 6.17 3.03 -6.91
CA ALA A 77 5.21 2.74 -5.84
C ALA A 77 3.80 2.70 -6.40
N THR A 78 3.03 1.66 -6.03
CA THR A 78 1.61 1.62 -6.37
C THR A 78 0.77 2.13 -5.22
N ALA A 79 -0.24 2.93 -5.54
CA ALA A 79 -1.13 3.51 -4.55
C ALA A 79 -2.59 3.50 -5.02
N HIS A 80 -3.49 3.42 -4.05
CA HIS A 80 -4.93 3.57 -4.23
C HIS A 80 -5.51 4.33 -3.02
N LEU A 81 -4.98 5.50 -2.75
CA LEU A 81 -5.34 6.37 -1.63
C LEU A 81 -6.48 7.28 -2.06
N TRP A 82 -7.66 7.02 -1.52
CA TRP A 82 -8.84 7.83 -1.82
C TRP A 82 -8.92 9.06 -0.91
N HIS A 83 -9.18 10.22 -1.49
CA HIS A 83 -9.35 11.47 -0.78
C HIS A 83 -10.82 11.91 -0.83
N GLY A 84 -11.49 11.85 0.32
CA GLY A 84 -12.94 12.00 0.41
C GLY A 84 -13.47 13.38 0.01
N LYS A 85 -12.72 14.46 0.29
CA LYS A 85 -13.16 15.83 -0.05
C LYS A 85 -13.17 16.10 -1.54
N THR A 86 -12.20 15.57 -2.29
CA THR A 86 -12.07 15.79 -3.74
C THR A 86 -12.61 14.64 -4.56
N ASN A 87 -13.06 13.57 -3.90
CA ASN A 87 -13.51 12.32 -4.55
C ASN A 87 -12.50 11.82 -5.61
N SER A 88 -11.22 11.92 -5.31
CA SER A 88 -10.13 11.55 -6.22
C SER A 88 -9.14 10.61 -5.56
N TYR A 89 -8.41 9.85 -6.39
CA TYR A 89 -7.38 8.93 -5.92
C TYR A 89 -5.99 9.50 -6.14
N ASN A 90 -5.09 9.21 -5.24
CA ASN A 90 -3.65 9.35 -5.27
C ASN A 90 -3.11 10.79 -5.35
N ILE A 91 -3.59 11.63 -6.28
CA ILE A 91 -2.95 12.93 -6.62
C ILE A 91 -2.70 13.81 -5.40
N ARG A 92 -3.69 13.96 -4.50
CA ARG A 92 -3.53 14.78 -3.29
C ARG A 92 -2.48 14.21 -2.33
N TYR A 93 -2.43 12.91 -2.22
CA TYR A 93 -1.42 12.23 -1.40
C TYR A 93 -0.03 12.36 -2.01
N ILE A 94 0.10 12.17 -3.31
CA ILE A 94 1.36 12.34 -4.04
C ILE A 94 1.90 13.76 -3.82
N SER A 95 1.07 14.79 -4.07
CA SER A 95 1.48 16.19 -3.90
C SER A 95 1.90 16.55 -2.47
N SER A 96 1.31 15.90 -1.45
CA SER A 96 1.64 16.18 -0.04
C SER A 96 2.78 15.33 0.51
N MET A 97 2.96 14.11 0.00
CA MET A 97 3.94 13.14 0.52
C MET A 97 5.26 13.15 -0.26
N LEU A 98 5.28 13.68 -1.49
CA LEU A 98 6.44 13.74 -2.36
C LEU A 98 6.77 15.21 -2.74
N PRO A 99 6.91 16.12 -1.75
CA PRO A 99 7.20 17.52 -2.04
C PRO A 99 8.56 17.64 -2.73
N GLY A 100 8.60 18.39 -3.84
CA GLY A 100 9.82 18.62 -4.60
C GLY A 100 10.37 17.40 -5.36
N THR A 101 9.60 16.33 -5.45
CA THR A 101 9.98 15.13 -6.19
C THR A 101 9.20 15.07 -7.50
N ASP A 102 9.91 15.01 -8.62
CA ASP A 102 9.29 14.80 -9.93
C ASP A 102 8.86 13.35 -10.07
N VAL A 103 7.57 13.13 -10.34
CA VAL A 103 7.00 11.79 -10.48
C VAL A 103 6.10 11.69 -11.71
N ILE A 104 6.08 10.51 -12.33
CA ILE A 104 5.13 10.15 -13.38
C ILE A 104 4.04 9.29 -12.76
N VAL A 105 2.77 9.69 -12.96
CA VAL A 105 1.62 8.94 -12.44
C VAL A 105 0.96 8.17 -13.58
N LEU A 106 0.96 6.84 -13.47
CA LEU A 106 0.34 5.94 -14.44
C LEU A 106 -0.91 5.29 -13.84
N HIS A 107 -1.99 5.23 -14.62
CA HIS A 107 -3.18 4.49 -14.24
C HIS A 107 -3.03 3.02 -14.64
N LEU A 108 -2.77 2.16 -13.68
CA LEU A 108 -2.53 0.74 -13.93
C LEU A 108 -3.83 -0.05 -14.09
N LEU A 109 -4.76 0.06 -13.13
CA LEU A 109 -6.02 -0.69 -13.12
C LEU A 109 -7.06 -0.05 -12.20
N LYS A 110 -8.33 -0.50 -12.35
CA LYS A 110 -9.44 -0.16 -11.45
C LYS A 110 -9.89 -1.39 -10.69
N ARG A 111 -10.22 -1.22 -9.41
CA ARG A 111 -10.77 -2.28 -8.55
C ARG A 111 -12.03 -1.80 -7.83
N LYS A 112 -12.98 -2.72 -7.62
CA LYS A 112 -14.11 -2.48 -6.72
C LYS A 112 -13.69 -2.84 -5.30
N GLN A 113 -14.06 -1.99 -4.35
CA GLN A 113 -13.85 -2.21 -2.92
C GLN A 113 -15.21 -2.45 -2.25
N GLY A 114 -15.26 -3.33 -1.27
CA GLY A 114 -16.50 -3.65 -0.59
C GLY A 114 -16.24 -4.41 0.72
N PHE A 115 -17.32 -4.73 1.42
CA PHE A 115 -17.27 -5.54 2.63
C PHE A 115 -17.25 -7.03 2.25
N TYR A 116 -16.33 -7.78 2.84
CA TYR A 116 -16.41 -9.24 2.86
C TYR A 116 -17.25 -9.66 4.05
N VAL A 117 -18.37 -10.32 3.78
CA VAL A 117 -19.32 -10.75 4.78
C VAL A 117 -19.63 -12.25 4.64
N LYS A 118 -20.16 -12.85 5.70
CA LYS A 118 -20.64 -14.26 5.65
C LYS A 118 -21.64 -14.44 4.51
N LYS A 119 -21.59 -15.58 3.84
CA LYS A 119 -22.52 -15.93 2.75
C LYS A 119 -23.97 -15.63 3.13
N GLY A 120 -24.70 -14.94 2.25
CA GLY A 120 -26.06 -14.50 2.48
C GLY A 120 -26.19 -13.22 3.33
N ASN A 121 -25.09 -12.63 3.76
CA ASN A 121 -25.07 -11.39 4.56
C ASN A 121 -26.09 -11.40 5.71
N PRO A 122 -26.04 -12.34 6.67
CA PRO A 122 -27.06 -12.53 7.68
C PRO A 122 -27.22 -11.30 8.60
N LYS A 123 -26.19 -10.48 8.72
CA LYS A 123 -26.20 -9.22 9.48
C LYS A 123 -26.67 -8.02 8.66
N ARG A 124 -26.98 -8.22 7.36
CA ARG A 124 -27.44 -7.16 6.45
C ARG A 124 -26.56 -5.92 6.46
N ILE A 125 -25.24 -6.11 6.40
CA ILE A 125 -24.28 -5.01 6.35
C ILE A 125 -24.29 -4.43 4.93
N GLN A 126 -24.66 -3.16 4.79
CA GLN A 126 -24.82 -2.48 3.50
C GLN A 126 -24.03 -1.17 3.42
N SER A 127 -23.73 -0.57 4.57
CA SER A 127 -23.10 0.75 4.64
C SER A 127 -22.07 0.83 5.77
N PHE A 128 -21.36 1.94 5.85
CA PHE A 128 -20.41 2.19 6.95
C PHE A 128 -21.10 2.46 8.28
N GLU A 129 -22.33 2.95 8.26
CA GLU A 129 -23.15 3.17 9.47
C GLU A 129 -23.46 1.86 10.20
N ASP A 130 -23.57 0.75 9.46
CA ASP A 130 -23.80 -0.58 10.06
C ASP A 130 -22.63 -1.05 10.91
N LEU A 131 -21.43 -0.50 10.71
CA LEU A 131 -20.24 -0.86 11.48
C LEU A 131 -20.28 -0.39 12.94
N LYS A 132 -21.18 0.56 13.29
CA LYS A 132 -21.41 1.01 14.68
C LYS A 132 -22.23 0.01 15.51
N ARG A 133 -22.89 -0.94 14.88
CA ARG A 133 -23.78 -1.88 15.54
C ARG A 133 -23.00 -2.80 16.48
N ALA A 134 -23.53 -3.03 17.69
CA ALA A 134 -22.88 -3.86 18.71
C ALA A 134 -22.66 -5.32 18.27
N ASP A 135 -23.51 -5.83 17.37
CA ASP A 135 -23.39 -7.18 16.83
C ASP A 135 -22.39 -7.29 15.66
N VAL A 136 -21.83 -6.18 15.18
CA VAL A 136 -20.86 -6.14 14.09
C VAL A 136 -19.45 -5.96 14.64
N THR A 137 -18.53 -6.79 14.19
CA THR A 137 -17.10 -6.66 14.48
C THR A 137 -16.34 -6.78 13.15
N ILE A 138 -15.46 -5.84 12.88
CA ILE A 138 -14.63 -5.88 11.67
C ILE A 138 -13.23 -6.47 11.95
N VAL A 139 -12.62 -6.99 10.90
CA VAL A 139 -11.18 -7.17 10.79
C VAL A 139 -10.70 -6.15 9.77
N ASN A 140 -9.84 -5.26 10.19
CA ASN A 140 -9.38 -4.15 9.39
C ASN A 140 -8.07 -4.51 8.69
N ARG A 141 -7.57 -3.60 7.87
CA ARG A 141 -6.23 -3.71 7.29
C ARG A 141 -5.22 -2.96 8.16
N GLU A 142 -3.98 -3.31 7.97
CA GLU A 142 -2.82 -2.67 8.61
C GLU A 142 -2.78 -1.15 8.32
N PRO A 143 -2.29 -0.34 9.26
CA PRO A 143 -2.03 1.08 9.02
C PRO A 143 -1.11 1.28 7.81
N GLY A 144 -1.44 2.30 6.98
CA GLY A 144 -0.67 2.59 5.77
C GLY A 144 -1.12 1.81 4.52
N SER A 145 -2.05 0.86 4.63
CA SER A 145 -2.70 0.28 3.45
C SER A 145 -3.74 1.24 2.87
N GLY A 146 -3.93 1.21 1.55
CA GLY A 146 -4.92 2.08 0.89
C GLY A 146 -6.36 1.77 1.30
N VAL A 147 -6.66 0.52 1.64
CA VAL A 147 -7.98 0.11 2.16
C VAL A 147 -8.22 0.70 3.55
N ARG A 148 -7.20 0.73 4.43
CA ARG A 148 -7.33 1.36 5.74
C ARG A 148 -7.62 2.85 5.60
N VAL A 149 -6.90 3.55 4.73
CA VAL A 149 -7.15 4.98 4.44
C VAL A 149 -8.57 5.19 3.89
N LEU A 150 -9.06 4.31 3.01
CA LEU A 150 -10.44 4.37 2.52
C LEU A 150 -11.46 4.21 3.64
N VAL A 151 -11.28 3.24 4.52
CA VAL A 151 -12.17 3.01 5.68
C VAL A 151 -12.19 4.24 6.58
N ASP A 152 -11.02 4.76 6.94
CA ASP A 152 -10.88 5.94 7.81
C ASP A 152 -11.58 7.17 7.21
N GLU A 153 -11.39 7.43 5.92
CA GLU A 153 -12.06 8.53 5.20
C GLU A 153 -13.58 8.34 5.11
N LYS A 154 -14.06 7.11 4.92
CA LYS A 154 -15.50 6.81 4.89
C LYS A 154 -16.14 6.94 6.25
N LEU A 155 -15.51 6.45 7.32
CA LEU A 155 -15.97 6.65 8.69
C LEU A 155 -16.03 8.14 9.04
N ARG A 156 -15.00 8.90 8.69
CA ARG A 156 -14.95 10.35 8.89
C ARG A 156 -16.09 11.07 8.15
N GLN A 157 -16.40 10.68 6.89
CA GLN A 157 -17.52 11.25 6.14
C GLN A 157 -18.88 10.92 6.75
N ALA A 158 -19.04 9.73 7.32
CA ALA A 158 -20.25 9.30 8.02
C ALA A 158 -20.37 9.87 9.44
N GLY A 159 -19.37 10.64 9.92
CA GLY A 159 -19.34 11.16 11.30
C GLY A 159 -19.17 10.07 12.35
N ILE A 160 -18.51 8.95 11.98
CA ILE A 160 -18.31 7.79 12.87
C ILE A 160 -16.88 7.86 13.42
N PHE A 161 -16.77 7.84 14.74
CA PHE A 161 -15.47 7.75 15.40
C PHE A 161 -14.97 6.30 15.40
N THR A 162 -13.67 6.12 15.26
CA THR A 162 -13.07 4.78 15.19
C THR A 162 -13.30 3.93 16.44
N GLN A 163 -13.48 4.58 17.59
CA GLN A 163 -13.82 3.94 18.87
C GLN A 163 -15.24 3.33 18.89
N GLU A 164 -16.14 3.80 18.02
CA GLU A 164 -17.50 3.26 17.89
C GLU A 164 -17.55 1.97 17.05
N VAL A 165 -16.42 1.59 16.41
CA VAL A 165 -16.36 0.44 15.51
C VAL A 165 -15.66 -0.74 16.20
N ASN A 166 -16.40 -1.78 16.51
CA ASN A 166 -15.84 -2.97 17.15
C ASN A 166 -14.85 -3.67 16.20
N GLY A 167 -13.65 -3.96 16.72
CA GLY A 167 -12.59 -4.61 15.96
C GLY A 167 -11.81 -3.69 15.04
N TYR A 168 -11.97 -2.36 15.13
CA TYR A 168 -11.24 -1.40 14.30
C TYR A 168 -9.71 -1.59 14.35
N GLN A 169 -9.15 -2.00 15.47
CA GLN A 169 -7.72 -2.28 15.65
C GLN A 169 -7.31 -3.72 15.30
N LYS A 170 -8.27 -4.61 14.99
CA LYS A 170 -7.95 -5.99 14.59
C LYS A 170 -7.45 -5.99 13.15
N VAL A 171 -6.25 -6.52 12.95
CA VAL A 171 -5.57 -6.69 11.65
C VAL A 171 -5.36 -8.17 11.38
#